data_26f84992b123c425d824e63436394e31
#
_entry.id   26f84992b123c425d824e63436394e31
#
_cell.length_a   1.000
_cell.length_b   1.000
_cell.length_c   1.000
_cell.angle_alpha   90.00
_cell.angle_beta   90.00
_cell.angle_gamma   90.00
#
_symmetry.space_group_name_H-M   'P 1'
#
loop_
_entity.id
_entity.type
_entity.pdbx_description
1 polymer ?
#
loop_
_entity_poly.entity_id
_entity_poly.type
_entity_poly.pdbx_seq_one_letter_code
_entity_poly.pdbx_strand_id
1 'polypeptide(L)'
;MTLPRLYAIADSAMCDGTEALCLFAQELATAGVTLIQYRSKSGSARLMLEQAIALRQNLPSHVQLIMNDRADLCLAAGFNGVHVGQDDLSPEGARLVIGKERWLGVSTHNPEQVSEADATDADYIAIGPVFSTASKVNPDPVVGIEGVKRAPSASAINTGNPASITPTSELVVPRSMPTISVSTAPM
;
A
#
# COMPACT_ATOMS: atom_id res chain seq x y z
N MET A 1 12.05 -7.48 -7.57
CA MET A 1 11.75 -6.33 -6.69
C MET A 1 11.45 -6.88 -5.31
N THR A 2 11.98 -6.32 -4.23
CA THR A 2 11.77 -6.85 -2.88
C THR A 2 11.02 -5.81 -2.06
N LEU A 3 9.81 -6.13 -1.59
CA LEU A 3 9.07 -5.27 -0.67
C LEU A 3 9.80 -5.19 0.68
N PRO A 4 9.95 -4.00 1.28
CA PRO A 4 10.47 -3.88 2.62
C PRO A 4 9.48 -4.44 3.64
N ARG A 5 9.96 -4.77 4.85
CA ARG A 5 9.12 -5.33 5.92
C ARG A 5 8.10 -4.34 6.49
N LEU A 6 8.33 -3.06 6.28
CA LEU A 6 7.45 -1.99 6.75
C LEU A 6 6.99 -1.14 5.57
N TYR A 7 5.69 -1.03 5.42
CA TYR A 7 5.00 -0.20 4.45
C TYR A 7 4.11 0.80 5.21
N ALA A 8 4.52 2.05 5.22
CA ALA A 8 3.81 3.10 5.95
C ALA A 8 2.82 3.82 5.02
N ILE A 9 1.73 4.33 5.60
CA ILE A 9 0.75 5.17 4.90
C ILE A 9 0.78 6.56 5.52
N ALA A 10 1.14 7.56 4.72
CA ALA A 10 1.04 8.97 5.05
C ALA A 10 -0.31 9.50 4.53
N ASP A 11 -1.32 9.50 5.40
CA ASP A 11 -2.65 9.99 5.06
C ASP A 11 -2.74 11.50 5.33
N SER A 12 -3.04 12.27 4.29
CA SER A 12 -3.14 13.74 4.40
C SER A 12 -4.26 14.19 5.33
N ALA A 13 -5.28 13.35 5.57
CA ALA A 13 -6.35 13.66 6.52
C ALA A 13 -5.89 13.63 7.99
N MET A 14 -4.73 13.02 8.28
CA MET A 14 -4.14 12.94 9.61
C MET A 14 -3.11 14.05 9.86
N CYS A 15 -2.86 14.91 8.87
CA CYS A 15 -1.84 15.95 8.92
C CYS A 15 -2.47 17.34 8.71
N ASP A 16 -2.02 18.33 9.48
CA ASP A 16 -2.47 19.72 9.33
C ASP A 16 -1.68 20.42 8.20
N GLY A 17 -2.07 20.11 6.97
CA GLY A 17 -1.49 20.68 5.75
C GLY A 17 -0.25 19.98 5.22
N THR A 18 0.33 20.56 4.17
CA THR A 18 1.44 19.97 3.41
C THR A 18 2.73 19.90 4.23
N GLU A 19 3.02 20.90 5.04
CA GLU A 19 4.23 20.93 5.86
C GLU A 19 4.23 19.79 6.91
N ALA A 20 3.13 19.64 7.65
CA ALA A 20 2.98 18.57 8.63
C ALA A 20 3.05 17.18 7.99
N LEU A 21 2.48 17.02 6.78
CA LEU A 21 2.58 15.79 6.00
C LEU A 21 4.04 15.46 5.63
N CYS A 22 4.81 16.46 5.18
CA CYS A 22 6.22 16.29 4.84
C CYS A 22 7.07 15.97 6.09
N LEU A 23 6.84 16.64 7.20
CA LEU A 23 7.54 16.36 8.47
C LEU A 23 7.26 14.93 8.95
N PHE A 24 6.00 14.51 8.94
CA PHE A 24 5.63 13.13 9.29
C PHE A 24 6.33 12.10 8.40
N ALA A 25 6.35 12.32 7.09
CA ALA A 25 7.03 11.42 6.16
C ALA A 25 8.56 11.40 6.37
N GLN A 26 9.17 12.53 6.73
CA GLN A 26 10.60 12.61 7.09
C GLN A 26 10.91 11.85 8.40
N GLU A 27 10.03 11.93 9.39
CA GLU A 27 10.16 11.15 10.63
C GLU A 27 10.11 9.64 10.34
N LEU A 28 9.17 9.20 9.49
CA LEU A 28 9.11 7.80 9.04
C LEU A 28 10.41 7.37 8.35
N ALA A 29 10.92 8.19 7.42
CA ALA A 29 12.17 7.91 6.72
C ALA A 29 13.38 7.85 7.68
N THR A 30 13.44 8.75 8.65
CA THR A 30 14.48 8.78 9.69
C THR A 30 14.41 7.55 10.59
N ALA A 31 13.20 7.04 10.85
CA ALA A 31 12.99 5.78 11.57
C ALA A 31 13.30 4.52 10.74
N GLY A 32 13.76 4.67 9.49
CA GLY A 32 14.16 3.58 8.61
C GLY A 32 13.06 3.04 7.69
N VAL A 33 11.93 3.72 7.58
CA VAL A 33 10.89 3.36 6.61
C VAL A 33 11.36 3.71 5.21
N THR A 34 11.37 2.73 4.30
CA THR A 34 11.82 2.89 2.92
C THR A 34 10.70 2.77 1.89
N LEU A 35 9.46 2.50 2.31
CA LEU A 35 8.29 2.44 1.46
C LEU A 35 7.14 3.20 2.12
N ILE A 36 6.69 4.29 1.49
CA ILE A 36 5.64 5.16 2.02
C ILE A 36 4.57 5.35 0.95
N GLN A 37 3.32 5.06 1.29
CA GLN A 37 2.17 5.42 0.46
C GLN A 37 1.64 6.78 0.89
N TYR A 38 1.55 7.70 -0.04
CA TYR A 38 0.79 8.93 0.13
C TYR A 38 -0.68 8.68 -0.19
N ARG A 39 -1.53 8.92 0.78
CA ARG A 39 -2.99 8.76 0.67
C ARG A 39 -3.68 10.11 0.90
N SER A 40 -4.60 10.46 0.00
CA SER A 40 -5.51 11.60 0.15
C SER A 40 -6.86 11.24 -0.44
N LYS A 41 -7.91 11.24 0.37
CA LYS A 41 -9.29 10.96 -0.05
C LYS A 41 -10.13 12.23 -0.16
N SER A 42 -9.56 13.37 0.17
CA SER A 42 -10.20 14.69 0.11
C SER A 42 -9.27 15.70 -0.53
N GLY A 43 -9.83 16.71 -1.14
CA GLY A 43 -9.08 17.75 -1.81
C GLY A 43 -9.12 17.67 -3.33
N SER A 44 -8.61 18.72 -3.97
CA SER A 44 -8.52 18.78 -5.43
C SER A 44 -7.30 17.98 -5.93
N ALA A 45 -7.35 17.50 -7.17
CA ALA A 45 -6.21 16.88 -7.83
C ALA A 45 -4.97 17.81 -7.84
N ARG A 46 -5.19 19.13 -7.88
CA ARG A 46 -4.13 20.13 -7.79
C ARG A 46 -3.42 20.08 -6.44
N LEU A 47 -4.16 20.10 -5.34
CA LEU A 47 -3.59 20.02 -3.99
C LEU A 47 -2.87 18.68 -3.79
N MET A 48 -3.48 17.58 -4.25
CA MET A 48 -2.84 16.25 -4.18
C MET A 48 -1.50 16.23 -4.92
N LEU A 49 -1.43 16.84 -6.11
CA LEU A 49 -0.18 16.92 -6.87
C LEU A 49 0.86 17.80 -6.16
N GLU A 50 0.46 18.95 -5.63
CA GLU A 50 1.34 19.84 -4.85
C GLU A 50 1.93 19.11 -3.64
N GLN A 51 1.12 18.39 -2.89
CA GLN A 51 1.56 17.56 -1.75
C GLN A 51 2.50 16.42 -2.18
N ALA A 52 2.18 15.73 -3.26
CA ALA A 52 3.01 14.65 -3.78
C ALA A 52 4.39 15.16 -4.25
N ILE A 53 4.44 16.28 -4.95
CA ILE A 53 5.70 16.90 -5.36
C ILE A 53 6.52 17.32 -4.13
N ALA A 54 5.86 17.93 -3.11
CA ALA A 54 6.52 18.31 -1.87
C ALA A 54 7.12 17.08 -1.15
N LEU A 55 6.38 15.98 -1.04
CA LEU A 55 6.89 14.71 -0.48
C LEU A 55 8.12 14.22 -1.26
N ARG A 56 8.07 14.20 -2.60
CA ARG A 56 9.21 13.75 -3.41
C ARG A 56 10.45 14.59 -3.23
N GLN A 57 10.29 15.91 -3.06
CA GLN A 57 11.39 16.86 -2.87
C GLN A 57 12.00 16.80 -1.46
N ASN A 58 11.19 16.47 -0.45
CA ASN A 58 11.61 16.48 0.95
C ASN A 58 12.10 15.12 1.47
N LEU A 59 11.92 14.04 0.70
CA LEU A 59 12.35 12.69 1.12
C LEU A 59 13.60 12.24 0.37
N PRO A 60 14.48 11.46 1.03
CA PRO A 60 15.65 10.86 0.39
C PRO A 60 15.27 9.99 -0.81
N SER A 61 16.14 9.93 -1.82
CA SER A 61 15.89 9.19 -3.08
C SER A 61 15.71 7.67 -2.89
N HIS A 62 16.23 7.11 -1.81
CA HIS A 62 16.07 5.69 -1.48
C HIS A 62 14.68 5.34 -0.92
N VAL A 63 13.90 6.35 -0.51
CA VAL A 63 12.51 6.14 -0.07
C VAL A 63 11.62 5.99 -1.31
N GLN A 64 10.96 4.85 -1.40
CA GLN A 64 10.00 4.56 -2.46
C GLN A 64 8.64 5.16 -2.10
N LEU A 65 8.08 5.95 -3.01
CA LEU A 65 6.80 6.61 -2.85
C LEU A 65 5.74 5.95 -3.72
N ILE A 66 4.65 5.56 -3.09
CA ILE A 66 3.47 4.98 -3.75
C ILE A 66 2.31 5.98 -3.68
N MET A 67 1.69 6.24 -4.81
CA MET A 67 0.48 7.05 -4.88
C MET A 67 -0.75 6.17 -4.62
N ASN A 68 -1.66 6.63 -3.77
CA ASN A 68 -2.94 5.95 -3.58
C ASN A 68 -3.92 6.36 -4.70
N ASP A 69 -4.58 5.39 -5.35
CA ASP A 69 -5.64 5.49 -6.36
C ASP A 69 -5.26 6.20 -7.69
N ARG A 70 -4.47 7.22 -7.68
CA ARG A 70 -4.27 8.18 -8.77
C ARG A 70 -3.03 7.88 -9.61
N ALA A 71 -3.16 7.01 -10.61
CA ALA A 71 -2.08 6.65 -11.54
C ALA A 71 -1.53 7.85 -12.34
N ASP A 72 -2.38 8.81 -12.69
CA ASP A 72 -2.01 10.05 -13.35
C ASP A 72 -1.12 10.94 -12.47
N LEU A 73 -1.46 11.10 -11.20
CA LEU A 73 -0.66 11.88 -10.24
C LEU A 73 0.63 11.16 -9.85
N CYS A 74 0.64 9.83 -9.85
CA CYS A 74 1.86 9.03 -9.70
C CYS A 74 2.93 9.44 -10.72
N LEU A 75 2.53 9.54 -12.00
CA LEU A 75 3.44 9.98 -13.07
C LEU A 75 3.85 11.44 -12.90
N ALA A 76 2.87 12.32 -12.68
CA ALA A 76 3.11 13.76 -12.60
C ALA A 76 4.05 14.15 -11.45
N ALA A 77 3.98 13.44 -10.31
CA ALA A 77 4.84 13.66 -9.15
C ALA A 77 6.15 12.85 -9.18
N GLY A 78 6.37 11.98 -10.16
CA GLY A 78 7.55 11.14 -10.23
C GLY A 78 7.62 10.08 -9.12
N PHE A 79 6.48 9.54 -8.71
CA PHE A 79 6.41 8.48 -7.71
C PHE A 79 6.85 7.13 -8.28
N ASN A 80 7.22 6.21 -7.40
CA ASN A 80 7.76 4.90 -7.73
C ASN A 80 6.66 3.88 -8.08
N GLY A 81 5.39 4.17 -7.75
CA GLY A 81 4.28 3.29 -8.06
C GLY A 81 2.93 3.84 -7.64
N VAL A 82 1.89 3.09 -7.95
CA VAL A 82 0.50 3.35 -7.57
C VAL A 82 -0.08 2.14 -6.84
N HIS A 83 -0.98 2.39 -5.92
CA HIS A 83 -1.80 1.39 -5.26
C HIS A 83 -3.27 1.68 -5.54
N VAL A 84 -3.99 0.72 -6.12
CA VAL A 84 -5.39 0.86 -6.51
C VAL A 84 -6.30 -0.07 -5.71
N GLY A 85 -7.49 0.41 -5.39
CA GLY A 85 -8.57 -0.37 -4.79
C GLY A 85 -9.53 -0.91 -5.85
N GLN A 86 -10.63 -1.52 -5.37
CA GLN A 86 -11.62 -2.19 -6.24
C GLN A 86 -12.47 -1.21 -7.06
N ASP A 87 -12.65 0.03 -6.56
CA ASP A 87 -13.46 1.08 -7.20
C ASP A 87 -12.62 2.07 -8.01
N ASP A 88 -11.29 1.86 -8.09
CA ASP A 88 -10.37 2.72 -8.82
C ASP A 88 -10.15 2.23 -10.27
N LEU A 89 -9.08 2.67 -10.92
CA LEU A 89 -8.66 2.08 -12.20
C LEU A 89 -8.38 0.59 -12.03
N SER A 90 -8.81 -0.22 -13.00
CA SER A 90 -8.41 -1.63 -13.01
C SER A 90 -6.89 -1.76 -13.04
N PRO A 91 -6.32 -2.89 -12.55
CA PRO A 91 -4.88 -3.12 -12.60
C PRO A 91 -4.28 -2.93 -14.01
N GLU A 92 -4.98 -3.39 -15.05
CA GLU A 92 -4.56 -3.21 -16.44
C GLU A 92 -4.60 -1.73 -16.86
N GLY A 93 -5.66 -1.01 -16.48
CA GLY A 93 -5.79 0.43 -16.71
C GLY A 93 -4.69 1.24 -16.00
N ALA A 94 -4.43 0.92 -14.75
CA ALA A 94 -3.35 1.55 -13.98
C ALA A 94 -1.98 1.23 -14.60
N ARG A 95 -1.73 -0.01 -15.01
CA ARG A 95 -0.49 -0.44 -15.67
C ARG A 95 -0.27 0.29 -17.01
N LEU A 96 -1.32 0.49 -17.79
CA LEU A 96 -1.22 1.28 -19.04
C LEU A 96 -0.76 2.70 -18.77
N VAL A 97 -1.22 3.31 -17.67
CA VAL A 97 -0.84 4.68 -17.31
C VAL A 97 0.59 4.73 -16.79
N ILE A 98 0.94 3.92 -15.77
CA ILE A 98 2.24 4.04 -15.07
C ILE A 98 3.41 3.38 -15.80
N GLY A 99 3.15 2.52 -16.79
CA GLY A 99 4.16 1.71 -17.50
C GLY A 99 4.65 0.53 -16.65
N LYS A 100 5.65 -0.22 -17.19
CA LYS A 100 6.16 -1.46 -16.58
C LYS A 100 7.22 -1.26 -15.50
N GLU A 101 7.82 -0.08 -15.43
CA GLU A 101 8.94 0.22 -14.54
C GLU A 101 8.50 0.65 -13.13
N ARG A 102 7.22 0.98 -12.95
CA ARG A 102 6.66 1.42 -11.66
C ARG A 102 5.88 0.32 -10.99
N TRP A 103 5.86 0.36 -9.67
CA TRP A 103 5.13 -0.60 -8.85
C TRP A 103 3.63 -0.42 -8.98
N LEU A 104 2.93 -1.51 -9.12
CA LEU A 104 1.48 -1.59 -9.08
C LEU A 104 1.05 -2.47 -7.90
N GLY A 105 0.37 -1.88 -6.94
CA GLY A 105 -0.28 -2.58 -5.85
C GLY A 105 -1.78 -2.65 -6.03
N VAL A 106 -2.40 -3.73 -5.56
CA VAL A 106 -3.85 -3.93 -5.64
C VAL A 106 -4.41 -4.32 -4.28
N SER A 107 -5.43 -3.60 -3.79
CA SER A 107 -6.19 -3.99 -2.59
C SER A 107 -7.19 -5.08 -2.92
N THR A 108 -7.31 -6.07 -2.01
CA THR A 108 -8.29 -7.16 -2.10
C THR A 108 -8.94 -7.41 -0.74
N HIS A 109 -10.19 -7.90 -0.74
CA HIS A 109 -11.01 -8.04 0.46
C HIS A 109 -11.60 -9.46 0.63
N ASN A 110 -11.33 -10.34 -0.33
CA ASN A 110 -11.77 -11.75 -0.30
C ASN A 110 -10.86 -12.61 -1.20
N PRO A 111 -10.92 -13.96 -1.11
CA PRO A 111 -10.11 -14.88 -1.89
C PRO A 111 -10.30 -14.76 -3.41
N GLU A 112 -11.49 -14.44 -3.85
CA GLU A 112 -11.83 -14.29 -5.26
C GLU A 112 -11.08 -13.11 -5.86
N GLN A 113 -11.11 -11.95 -5.21
CA GLN A 113 -10.35 -10.76 -5.62
C GLN A 113 -8.84 -11.00 -5.57
N VAL A 114 -8.32 -11.78 -4.61
CA VAL A 114 -6.90 -12.18 -4.60
C VAL A 114 -6.55 -12.99 -5.85
N SER A 115 -7.41 -13.94 -6.23
CA SER A 115 -7.21 -14.76 -7.43
C SER A 115 -7.24 -13.93 -8.71
N GLU A 116 -8.17 -12.96 -8.80
CA GLU A 116 -8.27 -12.02 -9.91
C GLU A 116 -7.02 -11.12 -9.98
N ALA A 117 -6.61 -10.54 -8.87
CA ALA A 117 -5.41 -9.70 -8.81
C ALA A 117 -4.13 -10.48 -9.15
N ASP A 118 -4.04 -11.76 -8.76
CA ASP A 118 -2.90 -12.63 -9.07
C ASP A 118 -2.80 -12.94 -10.57
N ALA A 119 -3.88 -12.88 -11.31
CA ALA A 119 -3.89 -13.03 -12.76
C ALA A 119 -3.47 -11.77 -13.52
N THR A 120 -3.28 -10.63 -12.85
CA THR A 120 -2.90 -9.35 -13.45
C THR A 120 -1.39 -9.11 -13.43
N ASP A 121 -0.94 -7.96 -13.96
CA ASP A 121 0.45 -7.47 -13.88
C ASP A 121 0.76 -6.71 -12.58
N ALA A 122 0.00 -6.91 -11.50
CA ALA A 122 0.29 -6.31 -10.20
C ALA A 122 1.62 -6.83 -9.63
N ASP A 123 2.41 -5.96 -9.03
CA ASP A 123 3.69 -6.32 -8.39
C ASP A 123 3.49 -6.84 -6.98
N TYR A 124 2.43 -6.39 -6.30
CA TYR A 124 2.04 -6.86 -4.97
C TYR A 124 0.53 -6.74 -4.76
N ILE A 125 0.02 -7.58 -3.87
CA ILE A 125 -1.39 -7.63 -3.48
C ILE A 125 -1.50 -7.32 -2.00
N ALA A 126 -2.42 -6.44 -1.62
CA ALA A 126 -2.80 -6.20 -0.24
C ALA A 126 -4.13 -6.90 0.05
N ILE A 127 -4.20 -7.69 1.11
CA ILE A 127 -5.42 -8.34 1.57
C ILE A 127 -5.83 -7.81 2.94
N GLY A 128 -7.07 -7.37 3.06
CA GLY A 128 -7.60 -6.82 4.30
C GLY A 128 -9.05 -6.35 4.20
N PRO A 129 -9.60 -5.84 5.32
CA PRO A 129 -8.95 -5.69 6.62
C PRO A 129 -8.77 -7.04 7.34
N VAL A 130 -7.60 -7.27 7.93
CA VAL A 130 -7.34 -8.48 8.73
C VAL A 130 -7.97 -8.34 10.12
N PHE A 131 -8.02 -7.12 10.64
CA PHE A 131 -8.66 -6.77 11.90
C PHE A 131 -9.67 -5.64 11.67
N SER A 132 -10.62 -5.47 12.61
CA SER A 132 -11.55 -4.35 12.56
C SER A 132 -10.80 -3.01 12.55
N THR A 133 -11.23 -2.08 11.68
CA THR A 133 -10.63 -0.76 11.55
C THR A 133 -11.68 0.33 11.57
N ALA A 134 -11.34 1.48 12.13
CA ALA A 134 -12.14 2.71 12.10
C ALA A 134 -11.59 3.74 11.09
N SER A 135 -10.53 3.42 10.35
CA SER A 135 -9.87 4.34 9.42
C SER A 135 -10.58 4.50 8.07
N LYS A 136 -11.56 3.65 7.76
CA LYS A 136 -12.46 3.75 6.60
C LYS A 136 -13.89 4.04 7.08
N VAL A 137 -14.62 4.91 6.38
CA VAL A 137 -16.02 5.25 6.70
C VAL A 137 -16.94 4.05 6.54
N ASN A 138 -16.70 3.20 5.53
CA ASN A 138 -17.40 1.94 5.30
C ASN A 138 -16.33 0.85 5.10
N PRO A 139 -15.81 0.24 6.18
CA PRO A 139 -14.82 -0.80 6.04
C PRO A 139 -15.43 -2.06 5.45
N ASP A 140 -14.69 -2.72 4.56
CA ASP A 140 -15.04 -4.04 4.08
C ASP A 140 -15.12 -5.06 5.23
N PRO A 141 -15.84 -6.18 5.07
CA PRO A 141 -15.89 -7.24 6.05
C PRO A 141 -14.50 -7.72 6.45
N VAL A 142 -14.30 -7.98 7.74
CA VAL A 142 -13.01 -8.46 8.25
C VAL A 142 -12.68 -9.82 7.64
N VAL A 143 -11.59 -9.89 6.90
CA VAL A 143 -11.06 -11.12 6.30
C VAL A 143 -10.51 -12.07 7.38
N GLY A 144 -9.89 -11.50 8.41
CA GLY A 144 -9.27 -12.25 9.50
C GLY A 144 -8.04 -13.05 9.07
N ILE A 145 -7.30 -13.59 10.03
CA ILE A 145 -6.09 -14.37 9.78
C ILE A 145 -6.41 -15.63 8.96
N GLU A 146 -7.55 -16.28 9.24
CA GLU A 146 -7.94 -17.49 8.52
C GLU A 146 -8.34 -17.21 7.06
N GLY A 147 -8.94 -16.06 6.77
CA GLY A 147 -9.21 -15.65 5.38
C GLY A 147 -7.93 -15.40 4.61
N VAL A 148 -6.95 -14.74 5.24
CA VAL A 148 -5.62 -14.54 4.66
C VAL A 148 -4.92 -15.86 4.34
N LYS A 149 -4.95 -16.86 5.24
CA LYS A 149 -4.36 -18.20 5.01
C LYS A 149 -5.00 -18.97 3.87
N ARG A 150 -6.27 -18.68 3.55
CA ARG A 150 -7.02 -19.34 2.47
C ARG A 150 -6.83 -18.66 1.11
N ALA A 151 -6.23 -17.47 1.08
CA ALA A 151 -5.99 -16.76 -0.17
C ALA A 151 -5.03 -17.58 -1.08
N PRO A 152 -5.34 -17.74 -2.38
CA PRO A 152 -4.59 -18.62 -3.28
C PRO A 152 -3.09 -18.30 -3.41
N SER A 153 -2.71 -17.04 -3.31
CA SER A 153 -1.31 -16.57 -3.31
C SER A 153 -0.68 -16.50 -1.92
N ALA A 154 -1.34 -17.09 -0.90
CA ALA A 154 -0.91 -17.04 0.49
C ALA A 154 0.43 -17.75 0.79
N SER A 155 1.05 -18.40 -0.19
CA SER A 155 2.41 -18.95 -0.07
C SER A 155 3.50 -17.90 0.19
N ALA A 156 3.17 -16.61 0.18
CA ALA A 156 4.10 -15.51 0.41
C ALA A 156 3.72 -14.60 1.61
N ILE A 157 2.81 -15.04 2.50
CA ILE A 157 2.34 -14.22 3.61
C ILE A 157 3.41 -14.08 4.69
N ASN A 158 3.98 -12.90 4.82
CA ASN A 158 4.78 -12.51 5.98
C ASN A 158 3.83 -11.97 7.06
N THR A 159 3.33 -12.83 7.95
CA THR A 159 2.65 -12.40 9.17
C THR A 159 3.69 -11.80 10.11
N GLY A 160 4.00 -10.50 9.94
CA GLY A 160 4.79 -9.76 10.91
C GLY A 160 4.14 -9.87 12.30
N ASN A 161 4.97 -9.84 13.35
CA ASN A 161 4.52 -9.90 14.75
C ASN A 161 3.36 -8.91 14.97
N PRO A 162 2.19 -9.36 15.47
CA PRO A 162 1.00 -8.51 15.66
C PRO A 162 1.20 -7.29 16.57
N ALA A 163 2.32 -7.21 17.28
CA ALA A 163 2.67 -6.08 18.14
C ALA A 163 3.03 -4.78 17.41
N SER A 164 3.17 -4.78 16.08
CA SER A 164 3.58 -3.62 15.27
C SER A 164 2.56 -3.19 14.20
N ILE A 165 1.32 -3.67 14.27
CA ILE A 165 0.29 -3.33 13.30
C ILE A 165 -0.49 -2.10 13.79
N THR A 166 -0.21 -0.94 13.21
CA THR A 166 -1.04 0.26 13.34
C THR A 166 -2.42 0.06 12.65
N PRO A 167 -3.45 0.90 12.93
CA PRO A 167 -4.86 0.62 12.67
C PRO A 167 -5.32 0.43 11.21
N THR A 168 -4.45 0.52 10.23
CA THR A 168 -4.74 0.10 8.85
C THR A 168 -4.20 -1.31 8.63
N SER A 169 -5.01 -2.30 8.98
CA SER A 169 -4.59 -3.70 9.03
C SER A 169 -4.76 -4.42 7.69
N GLU A 170 -4.05 -3.98 6.68
CA GLU A 170 -3.91 -4.72 5.42
C GLU A 170 -2.57 -5.45 5.40
N LEU A 171 -2.57 -6.69 4.93
CA LEU A 171 -1.36 -7.47 4.71
C LEU A 171 -0.94 -7.35 3.25
N VAL A 172 0.29 -6.92 3.02
CA VAL A 172 0.86 -6.75 1.67
C VAL A 172 1.73 -7.96 1.30
N VAL A 173 1.44 -8.57 0.16
CA VAL A 173 2.12 -9.78 -0.32
C VAL A 173 2.82 -9.50 -1.65
N PRO A 174 4.16 -9.67 -1.75
CA PRO A 174 4.88 -9.59 -3.01
C PRO A 174 4.67 -10.85 -3.86
N ARG A 175 4.48 -10.70 -5.17
CA ARG A 175 4.30 -11.83 -6.11
C ARG A 175 5.58 -12.66 -6.38
N SER A 176 6.76 -12.17 -6.03
CA SER A 176 8.04 -12.71 -6.47
C SER A 176 8.88 -13.41 -5.39
N MET A 177 8.29 -13.85 -4.25
CA MET A 177 9.08 -14.54 -3.21
C MET A 177 8.79 -16.04 -3.14
N PRO A 178 9.83 -16.89 -2.95
CA PRO A 178 9.64 -18.29 -2.64
C PRO A 178 8.98 -18.46 -1.26
N THR A 179 8.24 -19.53 -1.10
CA THR A 179 7.47 -19.95 0.06
C THR A 179 8.10 -19.59 1.41
N ILE A 180 7.45 -18.76 2.21
CA ILE A 180 7.84 -18.48 3.59
C ILE A 180 7.01 -19.36 4.51
N SER A 181 7.63 -20.31 5.18
CA SER A 181 6.98 -21.14 6.20
C SER A 181 6.67 -20.31 7.44
N VAL A 182 5.41 -20.29 7.86
CA VAL A 182 5.00 -19.73 9.15
C VAL A 182 5.41 -20.71 10.24
N SER A 183 6.47 -20.40 10.99
CA SER A 183 6.77 -21.12 12.24
C SER A 183 5.90 -20.56 13.34
N THR A 184 4.92 -21.31 13.79
CA THR A 184 4.25 -21.08 15.06
C THR A 184 5.16 -21.59 16.17
N ALA A 185 5.87 -20.69 16.86
CA ALA A 185 6.51 -21.05 18.12
C ALA A 185 5.41 -21.37 19.15
N PRO A 186 5.50 -22.45 19.92
CA PRO A 186 4.56 -22.71 21.02
C PRO A 186 4.78 -21.67 22.14
N MET A 187 3.65 -21.34 22.81
CA MET A 187 3.64 -20.48 24.01
C MET A 187 4.49 -21.08 25.14
#